data_5a3e394209da17e37b1647b896546df4
#
_entry.id   5a3e394209da17e37b1647b896546df4
#
_cell.length_a   1.000
_cell.length_b   1.000
_cell.length_c   1.000
_cell.angle_alpha   90.00
_cell.angle_beta   90.00
_cell.angle_gamma   90.00
#
_symmetry.space_group_name_H-M   'P 1'
#
loop_
_entity.id
_entity.type
_entity.pdbx_description
1 polymer ?
#
loop_
_entity_poly.entity_id
_entity_poly.type
_entity_poly.pdbx_seq_one_letter_code
_entity_poly.pdbx_strand_id
1 'polypeptide(L)'
;MQQLFNFFIKNKTFVLFLLLFSIAITLTVQSHEFHRSKFLNSSNKITASIYGVSQNVGQYFNLKKENTLLLEENRRLKSERYNQKKTQTVDSILKQTYTLNTAHVYKNSYALPNNYLTLNKGLKDSVKEDYGVITSKGIVGIIDKVSTHYSRVLSLLNTNSRVNVKLKKTKHFGSLSWNTKAANIVQLNDIQDLVKLAIGDSVVTSGFSFTFPANIPVGTVHSFRLNDTKDLYIIDVKLFNDMTNLEHVYVLKNNDINELETLNDSDE
;
A
#
# COMPACT_ATOMS: atom_id res chain seq x y z
N MET A 1 -29.82 45.13 29.53
CA MET A 1 -29.24 45.52 30.83
C MET A 1 -30.10 45.08 32.02
N GLN A 2 -31.43 45.22 31.98
CA GLN A 2 -32.34 44.81 33.06
C GLN A 2 -32.25 43.29 33.41
N GLN A 3 -32.07 42.42 32.45
CA GLN A 3 -31.97 40.97 32.71
C GLN A 3 -30.71 40.56 33.49
N LEU A 4 -29.57 41.23 33.27
CA LEU A 4 -28.34 41.05 34.04
C LEU A 4 -28.53 41.54 35.49
N PHE A 5 -29.14 42.68 35.69
CA PHE A 5 -29.44 43.21 37.05
C PHE A 5 -30.36 42.27 37.84
N ASN A 6 -31.40 41.74 37.23
CA ASN A 6 -32.33 40.80 37.85
C ASN A 6 -31.64 39.46 38.18
N PHE A 7 -30.69 39.01 37.39
CA PHE A 7 -29.90 37.81 37.70
C PHE A 7 -29.05 38.00 38.97
N PHE A 8 -28.38 39.14 39.10
CA PHE A 8 -27.55 39.47 40.29
C PHE A 8 -28.40 39.61 41.54
N ILE A 9 -29.58 40.26 41.46
CA ILE A 9 -30.50 40.41 42.62
C ILE A 9 -31.09 39.06 43.02
N LYS A 10 -31.47 38.22 42.07
CA LYS A 10 -32.07 36.91 42.35
C LYS A 10 -31.08 35.93 42.96
N ASN A 11 -29.80 35.99 42.56
CA ASN A 11 -28.75 35.09 43.03
C ASN A 11 -27.71 35.78 43.90
N LYS A 12 -28.09 36.82 44.66
CA LYS A 12 -27.19 37.65 45.47
C LYS A 12 -26.26 36.85 46.37
N THR A 13 -26.75 35.77 47.01
CA THR A 13 -25.97 34.92 47.91
C THR A 13 -24.92 34.11 47.16
N PHE A 14 -25.27 33.60 45.99
CA PHE A 14 -24.35 32.85 45.14
C PHE A 14 -23.25 33.76 44.55
N VAL A 15 -23.63 34.95 44.10
CA VAL A 15 -22.68 35.94 43.58
C VAL A 15 -21.71 36.42 44.65
N LEU A 16 -22.22 36.68 45.90
CA LEU A 16 -21.40 37.04 47.05
C LEU A 16 -20.43 35.90 47.38
N PHE A 17 -20.91 34.66 47.41
CA PHE A 17 -20.08 33.48 47.63
C PHE A 17 -18.94 33.38 46.59
N LEU A 18 -19.26 33.54 45.33
CA LEU A 18 -18.30 33.46 44.24
C LEU A 18 -17.27 34.58 44.29
N LEU A 19 -17.68 35.78 44.68
CA LEU A 19 -16.79 36.92 44.91
C LEU A 19 -15.82 36.65 46.06
N LEU A 20 -16.33 36.24 47.21
CA LEU A 20 -15.51 35.91 48.39
C LEU A 20 -14.57 34.73 48.12
N PHE A 21 -15.04 33.73 47.41
CA PHE A 21 -14.24 32.57 47.01
C PHE A 21 -13.08 32.99 46.06
N SER A 22 -13.35 33.88 45.12
CA SER A 22 -12.30 34.43 44.23
C SER A 22 -11.24 35.21 45.01
N ILE A 23 -11.66 36.04 45.97
CA ILE A 23 -10.75 36.78 46.85
C ILE A 23 -9.93 35.82 47.71
N ALA A 24 -10.55 34.78 48.31
CA ALA A 24 -9.87 33.79 49.13
C ALA A 24 -8.80 33.03 48.30
N ILE A 25 -9.13 32.60 47.06
CA ILE A 25 -8.15 31.97 46.20
C ILE A 25 -6.98 32.89 45.87
N THR A 26 -7.27 34.17 45.51
CA THR A 26 -6.23 35.15 45.21
C THR A 26 -5.29 35.38 46.37
N LEU A 27 -5.83 35.55 47.57
CA LEU A 27 -5.04 35.70 48.80
C LEU A 27 -4.24 34.45 49.15
N THR A 28 -4.79 33.26 48.94
CA THR A 28 -4.09 31.99 49.21
C THR A 28 -2.91 31.80 48.25
N VAL A 29 -3.09 32.12 46.98
CA VAL A 29 -2.03 32.03 45.95
C VAL A 29 -0.94 33.10 46.19
N GLN A 30 -1.31 34.27 46.71
CA GLN A 30 -0.38 35.36 46.97
C GLN A 30 0.41 35.25 48.29
N SER A 31 -0.18 34.58 49.29
CA SER A 31 0.41 34.53 50.66
C SER A 31 1.44 33.42 50.83
N HIS A 32 1.53 32.40 49.97
CA HIS A 32 2.50 31.31 50.07
C HIS A 32 3.20 31.03 48.75
N GLU A 33 4.52 31.24 48.69
CA GLU A 33 5.36 30.93 47.49
C GLU A 33 5.22 29.49 47.03
N PHE A 34 4.96 28.55 47.94
CA PHE A 34 4.73 27.13 47.60
C PHE A 34 3.46 26.90 46.77
N HIS A 35 2.37 27.59 47.04
CA HIS A 35 1.13 27.50 46.26
C HIS A 35 1.24 28.18 44.93
N ARG A 36 1.96 29.29 44.83
CA ARG A 36 2.26 30.00 43.60
C ARG A 36 3.09 29.13 42.65
N SER A 37 4.11 28.44 43.16
CA SER A 37 4.96 27.54 42.37
C SER A 37 4.16 26.31 41.85
N LYS A 38 3.31 25.70 42.66
CA LYS A 38 2.46 24.59 42.24
C LYS A 38 1.42 25.02 41.21
N PHE A 39 0.81 26.17 41.35
CA PHE A 39 -0.18 26.69 40.42
C PHE A 39 0.46 27.01 39.05
N LEU A 40 1.61 27.66 39.02
CA LEU A 40 2.38 27.95 37.79
C LEU A 40 2.85 26.64 37.11
N ASN A 41 3.33 25.66 37.87
CA ASN A 41 3.78 24.39 37.34
C ASN A 41 2.63 23.52 36.80
N SER A 42 1.44 23.58 37.44
CA SER A 42 0.25 22.90 36.94
C SER A 42 -0.29 23.54 35.66
N SER A 43 -0.29 24.87 35.58
CA SER A 43 -0.67 25.62 34.38
C SER A 43 0.25 25.28 33.22
N ASN A 44 1.57 25.23 33.43
CA ASN A 44 2.54 24.88 32.41
C ASN A 44 2.38 23.41 31.92
N LYS A 45 2.03 22.47 32.79
CA LYS A 45 1.75 21.08 32.41
C LYS A 45 0.50 20.97 31.53
N ILE A 46 -0.58 21.68 31.87
CA ILE A 46 -1.81 21.69 31.06
C ILE A 46 -1.54 22.33 29.69
N THR A 47 -0.85 23.45 29.67
CA THR A 47 -0.48 24.14 28.43
C THR A 47 0.42 23.27 27.55
N ALA A 48 1.44 22.62 28.11
CA ALA A 48 2.30 21.69 27.38
C ALA A 48 1.54 20.47 26.81
N SER A 49 0.56 19.95 27.56
CA SER A 49 -0.29 18.84 27.08
C SER A 49 -1.15 19.26 25.89
N ILE A 50 -1.74 20.45 25.91
CA ILE A 50 -2.57 20.97 24.82
C ILE A 50 -1.71 21.23 23.58
N TYR A 51 -0.52 21.81 23.72
CA TYR A 51 0.41 22.00 22.61
C TYR A 51 0.92 20.68 22.03
N GLY A 52 1.19 19.67 22.89
CA GLY A 52 1.61 18.34 22.46
C GLY A 52 0.54 17.62 21.62
N VAL A 53 -0.74 17.69 22.01
CA VAL A 53 -1.85 17.12 21.25
C VAL A 53 -2.03 17.84 19.91
N SER A 54 -1.94 19.18 19.88
CA SER A 54 -2.08 19.97 18.67
C SER A 54 -0.94 19.72 17.67
N GLN A 55 0.31 19.56 18.14
CA GLN A 55 1.44 19.20 17.29
C GLN A 55 1.31 17.80 16.71
N ASN A 56 0.86 16.80 17.49
CA ASN A 56 0.66 15.44 17.04
C ASN A 56 -0.42 15.34 15.95
N VAL A 57 -1.50 16.10 16.07
CA VAL A 57 -2.55 16.20 15.03
C VAL A 57 -2.01 16.84 13.76
N GLY A 58 -1.26 17.93 13.87
CA GLY A 58 -0.61 18.59 12.72
C GLY A 58 0.40 17.69 12.03
N GLN A 59 1.22 16.94 12.79
CA GLN A 59 2.17 15.97 12.26
C GLN A 59 1.46 14.82 11.53
N TYR A 60 0.33 14.32 12.04
CA TYR A 60 -0.43 13.26 11.39
C TYR A 60 -0.98 13.68 10.02
N PHE A 61 -1.51 14.89 9.89
CA PHE A 61 -1.97 15.43 8.60
C PHE A 61 -0.81 15.71 7.64
N ASN A 62 0.33 16.20 8.13
CA ASN A 62 1.55 16.37 7.33
C ASN A 62 2.10 15.02 6.85
N LEU A 63 2.13 14.01 7.72
CA LEU A 63 2.57 12.65 7.38
C LEU A 63 1.73 12.03 6.26
N LYS A 64 0.41 12.22 6.30
CA LYS A 64 -0.50 11.78 5.23
C LYS A 64 -0.19 12.48 3.90
N LYS A 65 0.03 13.79 3.94
CA LYS A 65 0.40 14.60 2.76
C LYS A 65 1.77 14.17 2.19
N GLU A 66 2.77 13.99 3.03
CA GLU A 66 4.09 13.50 2.61
C GLU A 66 4.01 12.10 2.03
N ASN A 67 3.23 11.20 2.63
CA ASN A 67 3.03 9.85 2.11
C ASN A 67 2.41 9.89 0.70
N THR A 68 1.40 10.75 0.48
CA THR A 68 0.81 10.89 -0.87
C THR A 68 1.79 11.47 -1.88
N LEU A 69 2.64 12.42 -1.52
CA LEU A 69 3.69 12.97 -2.38
C LEU A 69 4.74 11.90 -2.72
N LEU A 70 5.19 11.14 -1.73
CA LEU A 70 6.13 10.03 -1.94
C LEU A 70 5.55 8.92 -2.81
N LEU A 71 4.27 8.60 -2.68
CA LEU A 71 3.57 7.64 -3.54
C LEU A 71 3.56 8.13 -4.99
N GLU A 72 3.27 9.40 -5.22
CA GLU A 72 3.23 9.97 -6.56
C GLU A 72 4.63 10.05 -7.18
N GLU A 73 5.64 10.43 -6.42
CA GLU A 73 7.04 10.42 -6.88
C GLU A 73 7.52 9.01 -7.19
N ASN A 74 7.23 8.04 -6.33
CA ASN A 74 7.51 6.63 -6.60
C ASN A 74 6.80 6.13 -7.86
N ARG A 75 5.55 6.55 -8.07
CA ARG A 75 4.79 6.25 -9.29
C ARG A 75 5.52 6.77 -10.54
N ARG A 76 5.95 8.04 -10.52
CA ARG A 76 6.68 8.69 -11.62
C ARG A 76 7.99 7.96 -11.91
N LEU A 77 8.83 7.75 -10.90
CA LEU A 77 10.12 7.07 -11.05
C LEU A 77 9.98 5.64 -11.57
N LYS A 78 8.95 4.90 -11.16
CA LYS A 78 8.67 3.55 -11.65
C LYS A 78 8.19 3.58 -13.10
N SER A 79 7.31 4.52 -13.46
CA SER A 79 6.87 4.70 -14.83
C SER A 79 8.06 4.97 -15.76
N GLU A 80 8.95 5.89 -15.37
CA GLU A 80 10.19 6.17 -16.09
C GLU A 80 11.06 4.92 -16.23
N ARG A 81 11.28 4.18 -15.14
CA ARG A 81 12.09 2.96 -15.15
C ARG A 81 11.55 1.87 -16.08
N TYR A 82 10.24 1.65 -16.12
CA TYR A 82 9.65 0.63 -16.99
C TYR A 82 9.66 1.06 -18.46
N ASN A 83 9.72 2.35 -18.74
CA ASN A 83 9.76 2.90 -20.08
C ASN A 83 11.19 3.14 -20.63
N GLN A 84 12.23 3.22 -19.78
CA GLN A 84 13.61 3.53 -20.19
C GLN A 84 14.28 2.51 -21.12
N LYS A 85 13.78 1.28 -21.24
CA LYS A 85 14.43 0.23 -22.05
C LYS A 85 14.24 0.36 -23.57
N LYS A 86 13.45 1.32 -24.06
CA LYS A 86 13.21 1.54 -25.50
C LYS A 86 14.06 2.66 -26.15
N THR A 87 14.97 3.30 -25.41
CA THR A 87 15.67 4.52 -25.86
C THR A 87 17.01 4.24 -26.58
N GLN A 88 17.23 3.09 -27.18
CA GLN A 88 18.48 2.81 -27.91
C GLN A 88 18.35 2.79 -29.45
N THR A 89 17.26 3.23 -30.02
CA THR A 89 17.16 3.48 -31.47
C THR A 89 16.52 4.84 -31.71
N VAL A 90 17.25 5.63 -32.47
CA VAL A 90 16.94 6.96 -32.95
C VAL A 90 15.55 6.98 -33.61
N ASP A 91 14.74 8.02 -33.34
CA ASP A 91 13.47 8.35 -33.97
C ASP A 91 12.21 7.56 -33.57
N SER A 92 11.91 7.49 -32.31
CA SER A 92 10.50 7.30 -31.94
C SER A 92 10.09 8.33 -30.90
N ILE A 93 9.08 9.13 -31.23
CA ILE A 93 8.22 9.83 -30.27
C ILE A 93 8.03 8.89 -29.07
N LEU A 94 8.48 9.28 -27.88
CA LEU A 94 8.52 8.46 -26.67
C LEU A 94 7.13 7.90 -26.33
N LYS A 95 6.73 6.79 -26.99
CA LYS A 95 5.48 6.10 -26.67
C LYS A 95 5.68 5.40 -25.32
N GLN A 96 5.04 5.93 -24.31
CA GLN A 96 5.06 5.36 -22.97
C GLN A 96 4.27 4.04 -22.97
N THR A 97 4.97 2.90 -22.94
CA THR A 97 4.35 1.56 -23.00
C THR A 97 3.53 1.25 -21.75
N TYR A 98 3.99 1.71 -20.58
CA TYR A 98 3.31 1.44 -19.31
C TYR A 98 3.00 2.73 -18.56
N THR A 99 1.76 2.82 -18.05
CA THR A 99 1.34 3.86 -17.12
C THR A 99 0.95 3.24 -15.78
N LEU A 100 1.17 3.97 -14.69
CA LEU A 100 0.83 3.54 -13.34
C LEU A 100 -0.19 4.50 -12.73
N ASN A 101 -1.26 3.94 -12.17
CA ASN A 101 -2.25 4.65 -11.38
C ASN A 101 -2.17 4.19 -9.93
N THR A 102 -2.11 5.13 -8.98
CA THR A 102 -2.16 4.80 -7.55
C THR A 102 -3.57 4.39 -7.16
N ALA A 103 -3.69 3.35 -6.33
CA ALA A 103 -4.95 2.91 -5.77
C ALA A 103 -4.78 2.54 -4.29
N HIS A 104 -5.86 2.69 -3.53
CA HIS A 104 -5.95 2.25 -2.14
C HIS A 104 -6.69 0.92 -2.07
N VAL A 105 -6.20 0.01 -1.25
CA VAL A 105 -6.83 -1.29 -1.00
C VAL A 105 -7.97 -1.09 0.00
N TYR A 106 -9.20 -1.25 -0.48
CA TYR A 106 -10.40 -1.14 0.35
C TYR A 106 -10.69 -2.41 1.14
N LYS A 107 -10.41 -3.57 0.54
CA LYS A 107 -10.57 -4.89 1.16
C LYS A 107 -9.42 -5.80 0.72
N ASN A 108 -8.87 -6.56 1.65
CA ASN A 108 -7.84 -7.56 1.40
C ASN A 108 -8.24 -8.90 2.02
N SER A 109 -8.20 -9.97 1.23
CA SER A 109 -8.35 -11.36 1.69
C SER A 109 -7.04 -12.10 1.44
N TYR A 110 -6.58 -12.89 2.42
CA TYR A 110 -5.32 -13.65 2.33
C TYR A 110 -5.37 -15.02 3.03
N ALA A 111 -6.48 -15.36 3.68
CA ALA A 111 -6.61 -16.58 4.49
C ALA A 111 -7.54 -17.65 3.86
N LEU A 112 -8.15 -17.35 2.70
CA LEU A 112 -9.04 -18.25 1.98
C LEU A 112 -8.31 -18.88 0.79
N PRO A 113 -8.78 -20.01 0.23
CA PRO A 113 -8.25 -20.56 -1.02
C PRO A 113 -8.39 -19.60 -2.19
N ASN A 114 -9.50 -18.87 -2.25
CA ASN A 114 -9.81 -17.90 -3.30
C ASN A 114 -9.74 -16.47 -2.73
N ASN A 115 -8.54 -15.90 -2.69
CA ASN A 115 -8.30 -14.57 -2.16
C ASN A 115 -8.39 -13.49 -3.23
N TYR A 116 -9.04 -12.39 -2.87
CA TYR A 116 -9.21 -11.20 -3.72
C TYR A 116 -8.94 -9.94 -2.92
N LEU A 117 -8.49 -8.89 -3.64
CA LEU A 117 -8.47 -7.53 -3.11
C LEU A 117 -9.54 -6.69 -3.81
N THR A 118 -10.01 -5.63 -3.14
CA THR A 118 -10.84 -4.60 -3.76
C THR A 118 -10.10 -3.28 -3.72
N LEU A 119 -10.00 -2.61 -4.86
CA LEU A 119 -9.36 -1.30 -5.01
C LEU A 119 -10.42 -0.21 -5.18
N ASN A 120 -10.12 0.99 -4.72
CA ASN A 120 -10.96 2.20 -4.88
C ASN A 120 -10.76 2.87 -6.26
N LYS A 121 -10.47 2.10 -7.29
CA LYS A 121 -10.28 2.53 -8.67
C LYS A 121 -11.07 1.63 -9.60
N GLY A 122 -11.79 2.22 -10.57
CA GLY A 122 -12.66 1.50 -11.49
C GLY A 122 -12.62 2.06 -12.90
N LEU A 123 -13.70 1.82 -13.68
CA LEU A 123 -13.82 2.29 -15.06
C LEU A 123 -13.63 3.80 -15.21
N LYS A 124 -14.12 4.60 -14.25
CA LYS A 124 -13.94 6.06 -14.25
C LYS A 124 -12.47 6.48 -14.11
N ASP A 125 -11.62 5.64 -13.56
CA ASP A 125 -10.18 5.85 -13.44
C ASP A 125 -9.41 5.18 -14.59
N SER A 126 -10.08 4.76 -15.65
CA SER A 126 -9.50 4.05 -16.80
C SER A 126 -8.85 2.71 -16.44
N VAL A 127 -9.36 2.05 -15.40
CA VAL A 127 -8.96 0.70 -15.00
C VAL A 127 -9.75 -0.30 -15.83
N LYS A 128 -9.08 -1.35 -16.33
CA LYS A 128 -9.67 -2.46 -17.08
C LYS A 128 -9.25 -3.81 -16.46
N GLU A 129 -9.92 -4.86 -16.88
CA GLU A 129 -9.52 -6.25 -16.61
C GLU A 129 -8.13 -6.51 -17.20
N ASP A 130 -7.41 -7.51 -16.70
CA ASP A 130 -6.05 -7.91 -17.07
C ASP A 130 -4.94 -6.89 -16.75
N TYR A 131 -5.27 -5.76 -16.12
CA TYR A 131 -4.24 -4.86 -15.61
C TYR A 131 -3.53 -5.46 -14.40
N GLY A 132 -2.19 -5.35 -14.39
CA GLY A 132 -1.36 -5.80 -13.29
C GLY A 132 -1.48 -4.89 -12.06
N VAL A 133 -1.37 -5.48 -10.89
CA VAL A 133 -1.33 -4.74 -9.62
C VAL A 133 -0.03 -5.04 -8.91
N ILE A 134 0.70 -3.97 -8.56
CA ILE A 134 2.03 -4.04 -7.95
C ILE A 134 2.14 -3.11 -6.74
N THR A 135 3.14 -3.36 -5.89
CA THR A 135 3.60 -2.41 -4.86
C THR A 135 4.99 -1.86 -5.20
N SER A 136 5.59 -1.15 -4.26
CA SER A 136 7.02 -0.81 -4.33
C SER A 136 7.93 -2.04 -4.26
N LYS A 137 7.48 -3.13 -3.64
CA LYS A 137 8.28 -4.34 -3.40
C LYS A 137 8.09 -5.41 -4.47
N GLY A 138 6.95 -5.43 -5.20
CA GLY A 138 6.70 -6.45 -6.21
C GLY A 138 5.25 -6.59 -6.62
N ILE A 139 4.94 -7.69 -7.33
CA ILE A 139 3.59 -7.99 -7.81
C ILE A 139 2.64 -8.36 -6.66
N VAL A 140 1.35 -8.04 -6.85
CA VAL A 140 0.25 -8.35 -5.90
C VAL A 140 -0.78 -9.26 -6.54
N GLY A 141 -1.14 -9.02 -7.81
CA GLY A 141 -2.16 -9.78 -8.51
C GLY A 141 -2.56 -9.15 -9.84
N ILE A 142 -3.68 -9.59 -10.40
CA ILE A 142 -4.21 -9.14 -11.70
C ILE A 142 -5.67 -8.75 -11.50
N ILE A 143 -6.12 -7.68 -12.13
CA ILE A 143 -7.53 -7.25 -12.07
C ILE A 143 -8.37 -8.22 -12.88
N ASP A 144 -9.37 -8.84 -12.23
CA ASP A 144 -10.26 -9.83 -12.82
C ASP A 144 -11.69 -9.33 -13.02
N LYS A 145 -12.09 -8.24 -12.34
CA LYS A 145 -13.40 -7.59 -12.53
C LYS A 145 -13.32 -6.11 -12.23
N VAL A 146 -14.05 -5.31 -13.01
CA VAL A 146 -14.10 -3.86 -12.84
C VAL A 146 -15.54 -3.37 -12.78
N SER A 147 -15.83 -2.47 -11.85
CA SER A 147 -17.08 -1.71 -11.77
C SER A 147 -16.82 -0.22 -11.96
N THR A 148 -17.85 0.61 -11.88
CA THR A 148 -17.74 2.06 -12.13
C THR A 148 -16.66 2.74 -11.28
N HIS A 149 -16.55 2.40 -9.97
CA HIS A 149 -15.67 3.08 -9.01
C HIS A 149 -14.66 2.14 -8.33
N TYR A 150 -14.82 0.84 -8.48
CA TYR A 150 -14.01 -0.17 -7.81
C TYR A 150 -13.53 -1.23 -8.80
N SER A 151 -12.44 -1.89 -8.47
CA SER A 151 -11.97 -3.09 -9.18
C SER A 151 -11.65 -4.20 -8.18
N ARG A 152 -11.78 -5.42 -8.66
CA ARG A 152 -11.39 -6.63 -7.94
C ARG A 152 -10.09 -7.16 -8.52
N VAL A 153 -9.19 -7.56 -7.64
CA VAL A 153 -7.89 -8.12 -8.00
C VAL A 153 -7.84 -9.57 -7.57
N LEU A 154 -7.53 -10.46 -8.51
CA LEU A 154 -7.15 -11.84 -8.25
C LEU A 154 -5.77 -11.82 -7.59
N SER A 155 -5.70 -12.14 -6.30
CA SER A 155 -4.46 -12.12 -5.53
C SER A 155 -3.47 -13.20 -6.02
N LEU A 156 -2.16 -12.96 -5.85
CA LEU A 156 -1.17 -14.04 -5.96
C LEU A 156 -1.46 -15.20 -4.98
N LEU A 157 -2.10 -14.89 -3.84
CA LEU A 157 -2.57 -15.89 -2.87
C LEU A 157 -3.95 -16.43 -3.23
N ASN A 158 -4.16 -16.78 -4.49
CA ASN A 158 -5.38 -17.43 -4.98
C ASN A 158 -4.98 -18.69 -5.75
N THR A 159 -5.71 -19.79 -5.51
CA THR A 159 -5.42 -21.09 -6.15
C THR A 159 -5.58 -21.06 -7.67
N ASN A 160 -6.37 -20.14 -8.19
CA ASN A 160 -6.57 -19.93 -9.64
C ASN A 160 -5.56 -18.94 -10.25
N SER A 161 -4.76 -18.26 -9.42
CA SER A 161 -3.76 -17.32 -9.92
C SER A 161 -2.61 -18.06 -10.60
N ARG A 162 -2.25 -17.62 -11.81
CA ARG A 162 -1.08 -18.09 -12.55
C ARG A 162 -0.36 -16.88 -13.12
N VAL A 163 0.91 -16.73 -12.79
CA VAL A 163 1.73 -15.62 -13.29
C VAL A 163 3.04 -16.17 -13.83
N ASN A 164 3.38 -15.78 -15.04
CA ASN A 164 4.63 -16.15 -15.69
C ASN A 164 5.80 -15.38 -15.08
N VAL A 165 6.74 -16.11 -14.50
CA VAL A 165 7.92 -15.55 -13.84
C VAL A 165 9.18 -16.24 -14.35
N LYS A 166 10.34 -15.73 -13.95
CA LYS A 166 11.65 -16.33 -14.26
C LYS A 166 12.62 -16.17 -13.10
N LEU A 167 13.56 -17.07 -13.04
CA LEU A 167 14.77 -16.92 -12.24
C LEU A 167 15.64 -15.81 -12.86
N LYS A 168 15.94 -14.78 -12.07
CA LYS A 168 16.68 -13.61 -12.60
C LYS A 168 18.06 -13.96 -13.11
N LYS A 169 18.76 -14.87 -12.44
CA LYS A 169 20.14 -15.28 -12.72
C LYS A 169 20.23 -16.18 -13.94
N THR A 170 19.48 -17.27 -13.94
CA THR A 170 19.54 -18.31 -14.98
C THR A 170 18.60 -18.06 -16.15
N LYS A 171 17.63 -17.12 -16.01
CA LYS A 171 16.62 -16.73 -16.98
C LYS A 171 15.60 -17.84 -17.34
N HIS A 172 15.57 -18.97 -16.63
CA HIS A 172 14.57 -20.00 -16.83
C HIS A 172 13.19 -19.53 -16.36
N PHE A 173 12.17 -19.83 -17.15
CA PHE A 173 10.79 -19.41 -16.96
C PHE A 173 9.98 -20.52 -16.29
N GLY A 174 8.98 -20.12 -15.56
CA GLY A 174 8.02 -21.02 -14.96
C GLY A 174 6.76 -20.29 -14.54
N SER A 175 5.81 -21.05 -14.04
CA SER A 175 4.50 -20.57 -13.60
C SER A 175 4.46 -20.46 -12.08
N LEU A 176 4.00 -19.30 -11.59
CA LEU A 176 3.80 -19.06 -10.17
C LEU A 176 2.38 -19.48 -9.78
N SER A 177 2.25 -20.26 -8.71
CA SER A 177 0.97 -20.69 -8.12
C SER A 177 1.02 -20.61 -6.60
N TRP A 178 -0.12 -20.74 -5.94
CA TRP A 178 -0.21 -20.75 -4.48
C TRP A 178 -0.90 -22.03 -3.98
N ASN A 179 -0.32 -22.65 -2.96
CA ASN A 179 -0.77 -23.93 -2.39
C ASN A 179 -1.57 -23.79 -1.08
N THR A 180 -1.99 -22.59 -0.72
CA THR A 180 -2.78 -22.26 0.49
C THR A 180 -2.07 -22.44 1.85
N LYS A 181 -0.81 -22.89 1.88
CA LYS A 181 -0.12 -23.22 3.15
C LYS A 181 0.35 -22.02 3.93
N ALA A 182 0.86 -20.98 3.24
CA ALA A 182 1.40 -19.79 3.90
C ALA A 182 1.16 -18.53 3.06
N ALA A 183 0.83 -17.43 3.69
CA ALA A 183 0.53 -16.16 3.01
C ALA A 183 1.78 -15.44 2.45
N ASN A 184 2.97 -15.92 2.73
CA ASN A 184 4.23 -15.33 2.28
C ASN A 184 5.06 -16.26 1.38
N ILE A 185 4.54 -17.46 1.05
CA ILE A 185 5.20 -18.45 0.20
C ILE A 185 4.28 -18.83 -0.96
N VAL A 186 4.81 -18.76 -2.16
CA VAL A 186 4.18 -19.24 -3.39
C VAL A 186 5.09 -20.25 -4.07
N GLN A 187 4.56 -21.06 -4.99
CA GLN A 187 5.31 -22.08 -5.70
C GLN A 187 5.64 -21.63 -7.11
N LEU A 188 6.89 -21.74 -7.49
CA LEU A 188 7.35 -21.66 -8.87
C LEU A 188 7.50 -23.09 -9.40
N ASN A 189 6.74 -23.40 -10.44
CA ASN A 189 6.70 -24.70 -11.11
C ASN A 189 7.31 -24.61 -12.52
N ASP A 190 7.40 -25.74 -13.20
CA ASP A 190 7.83 -25.87 -14.61
C ASP A 190 9.32 -25.52 -14.84
N ILE A 191 10.16 -25.64 -13.80
CA ILE A 191 11.62 -25.46 -13.92
C ILE A 191 12.27 -26.83 -13.98
N GLN A 192 13.05 -27.09 -15.04
CA GLN A 192 13.75 -28.37 -15.26
C GLN A 192 14.83 -28.61 -14.20
N ASP A 193 15.10 -29.88 -13.88
CA ASP A 193 16.06 -30.33 -12.89
C ASP A 193 17.52 -29.98 -13.20
N LEU A 194 17.83 -29.73 -14.48
CA LEU A 194 19.17 -29.34 -14.95
C LEU A 194 19.57 -27.90 -14.59
N VAL A 195 18.60 -27.11 -14.09
CA VAL A 195 18.85 -25.70 -13.74
C VAL A 195 19.60 -25.59 -12.42
N LYS A 196 20.72 -24.88 -12.41
CA LYS A 196 21.45 -24.58 -11.18
C LYS A 196 20.69 -23.58 -10.33
N LEU A 197 20.12 -24.04 -9.22
CA LEU A 197 19.35 -23.28 -8.25
C LEU A 197 20.17 -23.03 -6.98
N ALA A 198 19.98 -21.87 -6.38
CA ALA A 198 20.49 -21.58 -5.04
C ALA A 198 19.38 -20.91 -4.19
N ILE A 199 19.35 -21.21 -2.91
CA ILE A 199 18.51 -20.49 -1.94
C ILE A 199 18.93 -19.02 -1.96
N GLY A 200 17.94 -18.11 -1.99
CA GLY A 200 18.17 -16.67 -2.13
C GLY A 200 18.19 -16.15 -3.57
N ASP A 201 18.19 -17.02 -4.59
CA ASP A 201 18.06 -16.58 -5.99
C ASP A 201 16.76 -15.77 -6.19
N SER A 202 16.86 -14.63 -6.90
CA SER A 202 15.72 -13.76 -7.11
C SER A 202 14.80 -14.27 -8.21
N VAL A 203 13.49 -14.21 -7.95
CA VAL A 203 12.42 -14.48 -8.89
C VAL A 203 11.79 -13.16 -9.31
N VAL A 204 11.58 -12.98 -10.62
CA VAL A 204 11.02 -11.75 -11.22
C VAL A 204 10.02 -12.11 -12.31
N THR A 205 9.16 -11.17 -12.72
CA THR A 205 8.26 -11.36 -13.87
C THR A 205 9.04 -11.65 -15.13
N SER A 206 8.51 -12.54 -15.98
CA SER A 206 9.17 -12.97 -17.20
C SER A 206 9.17 -11.90 -18.29
N GLY A 207 8.07 -11.15 -18.43
CA GLY A 207 7.76 -10.25 -19.53
C GLY A 207 7.09 -10.94 -20.72
N PHE A 208 6.65 -12.20 -20.57
CA PHE A 208 5.88 -12.95 -21.58
C PHE A 208 4.36 -12.81 -21.38
N SER A 209 3.93 -11.86 -20.59
CA SER A 209 2.54 -11.52 -20.35
C SER A 209 2.31 -10.07 -20.75
N PHE A 210 1.14 -9.78 -21.30
CA PHE A 210 0.73 -8.40 -21.60
C PHE A 210 0.46 -7.60 -20.31
N THR A 211 0.25 -8.30 -19.20
CA THR A 211 -0.07 -7.74 -17.88
C THR A 211 1.15 -7.11 -17.19
N PHE A 212 2.29 -7.79 -17.21
CA PHE A 212 3.48 -7.35 -16.48
C PHE A 212 4.71 -7.20 -17.37
N PRO A 213 5.42 -6.05 -17.33
CA PRO A 213 6.74 -5.95 -17.92
C PRO A 213 7.73 -6.92 -17.24
N ALA A 214 8.81 -7.23 -17.92
CA ALA A 214 9.87 -8.06 -17.39
C ALA A 214 10.57 -7.41 -16.18
N ASN A 215 11.05 -8.25 -15.25
CA ASN A 215 11.90 -7.89 -14.12
C ASN A 215 11.21 -7.09 -12.99
N ILE A 216 9.89 -7.16 -12.85
CA ILE A 216 9.24 -6.75 -11.60
C ILE A 216 9.59 -7.79 -10.53
N PRO A 217 10.04 -7.39 -9.33
CA PRO A 217 10.35 -8.32 -8.26
C PRO A 217 9.14 -9.15 -7.84
N VAL A 218 9.39 -10.41 -7.46
CA VAL A 218 8.37 -11.32 -6.89
C VAL A 218 8.80 -11.77 -5.49
N GLY A 219 9.97 -12.38 -5.41
CA GLY A 219 10.50 -12.93 -4.18
C GLY A 219 11.86 -13.55 -4.36
N THR A 220 12.24 -14.39 -3.40
CA THR A 220 13.48 -15.17 -3.44
C THR A 220 13.19 -16.65 -3.24
N VAL A 221 14.01 -17.52 -3.84
CA VAL A 221 13.99 -18.96 -3.61
C VAL A 221 14.22 -19.23 -2.12
N HIS A 222 13.24 -19.82 -1.46
CA HIS A 222 13.28 -20.19 -0.06
C HIS A 222 13.72 -21.65 0.12
N SER A 223 13.12 -22.54 -0.64
CA SER A 223 13.47 -23.97 -0.70
C SER A 223 13.10 -24.52 -2.06
N PHE A 224 13.64 -25.68 -2.41
CA PHE A 224 13.25 -26.39 -3.63
C PHE A 224 13.40 -27.88 -3.45
N ARG A 225 12.59 -28.64 -4.17
CA ARG A 225 12.62 -30.12 -4.23
C ARG A 225 12.24 -30.56 -5.63
N LEU A 226 12.62 -31.76 -6.00
CA LEU A 226 12.14 -32.38 -7.22
C LEU A 226 10.68 -32.83 -7.04
N ASN A 227 9.93 -32.82 -8.13
CA ASN A 227 8.60 -33.45 -8.20
C ASN A 227 8.72 -34.99 -8.13
N ASP A 228 7.60 -35.68 -8.16
CA ASP A 228 7.53 -37.15 -8.04
C ASP A 228 8.22 -37.86 -9.23
N THR A 229 8.18 -37.27 -10.41
CA THR A 229 8.83 -37.79 -11.64
C THR A 229 10.32 -37.45 -11.72
N LYS A 230 10.83 -36.60 -10.82
CA LYS A 230 12.22 -36.15 -10.71
C LYS A 230 12.76 -35.43 -11.97
N ASP A 231 11.92 -34.82 -12.74
CA ASP A 231 12.24 -34.06 -13.96
C ASP A 231 12.05 -32.55 -13.81
N LEU A 232 11.28 -32.10 -12.82
CA LEU A 232 11.00 -30.71 -12.56
C LEU A 232 11.21 -30.34 -11.09
N TYR A 233 11.63 -29.10 -10.86
CA TYR A 233 11.66 -28.53 -9.53
C TYR A 233 10.30 -27.95 -9.13
N ILE A 234 9.90 -28.17 -7.88
CA ILE A 234 8.91 -27.40 -7.16
C ILE A 234 9.67 -26.47 -6.23
N ILE A 235 9.60 -25.17 -6.50
CA ILE A 235 10.39 -24.16 -5.81
C ILE A 235 9.48 -23.31 -4.94
N ASP A 236 9.70 -23.29 -3.64
CA ASP A 236 9.04 -22.38 -2.74
C ASP A 236 9.70 -21.00 -2.81
N VAL A 237 8.94 -19.99 -3.14
CA VAL A 237 9.38 -18.60 -3.30
C VAL A 237 8.82 -17.76 -2.17
N LYS A 238 9.69 -17.16 -1.36
CA LYS A 238 9.30 -16.19 -0.33
C LYS A 238 9.06 -14.84 -0.98
N LEU A 239 7.83 -14.35 -0.88
CA LEU A 239 7.43 -13.06 -1.46
C LEU A 239 8.14 -11.88 -0.79
N PHE A 240 8.43 -10.83 -1.57
CA PHE A 240 8.90 -9.55 -1.04
C PHE A 240 7.77 -8.72 -0.43
N ASN A 241 6.55 -8.90 -0.93
CA ASN A 241 5.37 -8.26 -0.38
C ASN A 241 4.87 -8.98 0.87
N ASP A 242 4.48 -8.22 1.88
CA ASP A 242 3.60 -8.70 2.93
C ASP A 242 2.16 -8.63 2.41
N MET A 243 1.64 -9.77 1.94
CA MET A 243 0.30 -9.88 1.37
C MET A 243 -0.82 -9.73 2.42
N THR A 244 -0.48 -9.76 3.71
CA THR A 244 -1.45 -9.58 4.81
C THR A 244 -1.67 -8.10 5.15
N ASN A 245 -0.73 -7.24 4.76
CA ASN A 245 -0.75 -5.81 5.07
C ASN A 245 -0.49 -4.96 3.81
N LEU A 246 -1.51 -4.89 2.94
CA LEU A 246 -1.50 -4.10 1.71
C LEU A 246 -2.45 -2.92 1.85
N GLU A 247 -1.92 -1.71 1.82
CA GLU A 247 -2.70 -0.48 1.93
C GLU A 247 -2.74 0.29 0.59
N HIS A 248 -1.58 0.49 -0.03
CA HIS A 248 -1.43 1.23 -1.28
C HIS A 248 -0.78 0.36 -2.35
N VAL A 249 -1.33 0.43 -3.55
CA VAL A 249 -0.86 -0.33 -4.72
C VAL A 249 -0.82 0.58 -5.95
N TYR A 250 -0.15 0.11 -6.99
CA TYR A 250 -0.15 0.73 -8.30
C TYR A 250 -0.83 -0.22 -9.29
N VAL A 251 -1.81 0.30 -10.02
CA VAL A 251 -2.42 -0.38 -11.16
C VAL A 251 -1.56 -0.09 -12.38
N LEU A 252 -1.05 -1.12 -12.99
CA LEU A 252 -0.17 -1.08 -14.15
C LEU A 252 -0.99 -1.29 -15.41
N LYS A 253 -1.10 -0.25 -16.23
CA LYS A 253 -1.74 -0.29 -17.54
C LYS A 253 -0.67 -0.49 -18.61
N ASN A 254 -0.83 -1.51 -19.45
CA ASN A 254 -0.11 -1.63 -20.73
C ASN A 254 -0.89 -0.84 -21.78
N ASN A 255 -0.28 0.19 -22.37
CA ASN A 255 -0.94 1.05 -23.36
C ASN A 255 -1.06 0.38 -24.74
N ASP A 256 -0.28 -0.67 -24.98
CA ASP A 256 -0.26 -1.43 -26.24
C ASP A 256 -1.16 -2.69 -26.17
N ILE A 257 -1.90 -2.91 -25.07
CA ILE A 257 -2.65 -4.15 -24.84
C ILE A 257 -3.69 -4.42 -25.93
N ASN A 258 -4.46 -3.43 -26.36
CA ASN A 258 -5.48 -3.59 -27.38
C ASN A 258 -4.87 -4.02 -28.75
N GLU A 259 -3.69 -3.50 -29.11
CA GLU A 259 -2.99 -3.88 -30.33
C GLU A 259 -2.45 -5.31 -30.27
N LEU A 260 -1.98 -5.72 -29.07
CA LEU A 260 -1.45 -7.07 -28.84
C LEU A 260 -2.57 -8.13 -28.78
N GLU A 261 -3.74 -7.79 -28.26
CA GLU A 261 -4.91 -8.68 -28.21
C GLU A 261 -5.46 -8.93 -29.62
N THR A 262 -5.55 -7.92 -30.48
CA THR A 262 -6.04 -8.08 -31.85
C THR A 262 -5.16 -9.00 -32.71
N LEU A 263 -3.87 -9.14 -32.38
CA LEU A 263 -2.98 -10.09 -33.04
C LEU A 263 -3.27 -11.55 -32.66
N ASN A 264 -3.71 -11.80 -31.42
CA ASN A 264 -4.04 -13.15 -30.98
C ASN A 264 -5.42 -13.61 -31.48
N ASP A 265 -6.40 -12.68 -31.56
CA ASP A 265 -7.76 -12.99 -32.03
C ASP A 265 -7.80 -13.28 -33.55
N SER A 266 -6.74 -12.95 -34.32
CA SER A 266 -6.65 -13.23 -35.75
C SER A 266 -6.20 -14.65 -36.08
N ASP A 267 -5.77 -15.44 -35.08
CA ASP A 267 -5.25 -16.80 -35.22
C ASP A 267 -6.27 -17.90 -34.83
N GLU A 268 -7.49 -17.53 -34.36
CA GLU A 268 -8.64 -18.43 -34.15
C GLU A 268 -9.64 -18.31 -35.32
#